data_e53e2a90aa4be5365c5c046a95832fcf
#
_entry.id   e53e2a90aa4be5365c5c046a95832fcf
#
_cell.length_a   1.000
_cell.length_b   1.000
_cell.length_c   1.000
_cell.angle_alpha   90.00
_cell.angle_beta   90.00
_cell.angle_gamma   90.00
#
_symmetry.space_group_name_H-M   'P 1'
#
loop_
_entity.id
_entity.type
_entity.pdbx_description
1 polymer ?
#
loop_
_entity_poly.entity_id
_entity_poly.type
_entity_poly.pdbx_seq_one_letter_code
_entity_poly.pdbx_strand_id
1 'polypeptide(L)'
;AGATAAAPGTMMKMSKADNKAIMDMAMVNMAEVEMGKMAQSKSQNPEVKTFAQQMIDDHGKGLTEVQAVAQAKGITLPTELDAKHKAMAAKLAKLDGDKFDREYMKMGGTGGHKEALAMLNKNEKNAKDADVKGLATKMKPTVEQHLKAAEQMPAAKPGTTSGK
;
A
#
# COMPACT_ATOMS: atom_id res chain seq x y z
N ALA A 1 18.25 -30.51 31.56
CA ALA A 1 17.56 -29.31 31.19
C ALA A 1 16.94 -29.53 29.82
N GLY A 2 15.69 -29.96 29.77
CA GLY A 2 14.96 -30.20 28.55
C GLY A 2 14.57 -28.90 27.91
N ALA A 3 15.23 -28.55 26.81
CA ALA A 3 14.63 -27.65 25.86
C ALA A 3 13.46 -28.41 25.24
N THR A 4 12.26 -28.17 25.74
CA THR A 4 11.06 -28.54 25.03
C THR A 4 11.07 -27.70 23.76
N ALA A 5 11.61 -28.26 22.67
CA ALA A 5 11.26 -27.77 21.36
C ALA A 5 9.74 -27.74 21.33
N ALA A 6 9.17 -26.56 21.30
CA ALA A 6 7.77 -26.41 21.02
C ALA A 6 7.51 -27.25 19.78
N ALA A 7 6.66 -28.25 19.90
CA ALA A 7 6.15 -28.96 18.75
C ALA A 7 5.81 -27.91 17.69
N PRO A 8 6.04 -28.18 16.37
CA PRO A 8 5.52 -27.30 15.32
C PRO A 8 4.05 -27.14 15.66
N GLY A 9 3.80 -26.07 16.37
CA GLY A 9 2.56 -25.88 17.04
C GLY A 9 1.51 -25.97 15.98
N THR A 10 0.43 -26.56 16.29
CA THR A 10 -0.82 -26.29 15.64
C THR A 10 -0.77 -24.83 15.22
N MET A 11 -0.31 -24.59 13.97
CA MET A 11 -0.45 -23.28 13.36
C MET A 11 -1.94 -23.02 13.44
N MET A 12 -2.34 -22.15 14.38
CA MET A 12 -3.72 -21.74 14.49
C MET A 12 -4.11 -21.27 13.11
N LYS A 13 -5.03 -22.01 12.47
CA LYS A 13 -5.53 -21.68 11.16
C LYS A 13 -6.02 -20.25 11.21
N MET A 14 -5.40 -19.37 10.43
CA MET A 14 -5.77 -17.97 10.38
C MET A 14 -7.25 -17.83 10.02
N SER A 15 -7.94 -16.93 10.69
CA SER A 15 -9.33 -16.62 10.31
C SER A 15 -9.38 -16.07 8.89
N LYS A 16 -10.53 -16.20 8.23
CA LYS A 16 -10.73 -15.61 6.89
C LYS A 16 -10.49 -14.10 6.90
N ALA A 17 -10.90 -13.42 7.98
CA ALA A 17 -10.71 -11.99 8.15
C ALA A 17 -9.22 -11.64 8.24
N ASP A 18 -8.44 -12.40 8.99
CA ASP A 18 -7.00 -12.17 9.12
C ASP A 18 -6.25 -12.47 7.82
N ASN A 19 -6.61 -13.55 7.12
CA ASN A 19 -6.07 -13.85 5.79
C ASN A 19 -6.36 -12.73 4.82
N LYS A 20 -7.59 -12.24 4.79
CA LYS A 20 -7.98 -11.12 3.94
C LYS A 20 -7.19 -9.85 4.30
N ALA A 21 -7.01 -9.57 5.58
CA ALA A 21 -6.26 -8.41 6.05
C ALA A 21 -4.81 -8.44 5.54
N ILE A 22 -4.14 -9.58 5.64
CA ILE A 22 -2.77 -9.75 5.12
C ILE A 22 -2.73 -9.55 3.60
N MET A 23 -3.67 -10.15 2.88
CA MET A 23 -3.75 -10.02 1.42
C MET A 23 -3.98 -8.57 1.00
N ASP A 24 -4.89 -7.87 1.66
CA ASP A 24 -5.21 -6.47 1.36
C ASP A 24 -4.02 -5.56 1.64
N MET A 25 -3.30 -5.77 2.74
CA MET A 25 -2.09 -4.99 3.07
C MET A 25 -0.97 -5.26 2.06
N ALA A 26 -0.77 -6.51 1.65
CA ALA A 26 0.18 -6.84 0.59
C ALA A 26 -0.18 -6.15 -0.72
N MET A 27 -1.45 -6.18 -1.09
CA MET A 27 -1.94 -5.61 -2.35
C MET A 27 -1.75 -4.11 -2.42
N VAL A 28 -2.07 -3.39 -1.36
CA VAL A 28 -1.87 -1.94 -1.29
C VAL A 28 -0.39 -1.59 -1.44
N ASN A 29 0.49 -2.29 -0.75
CA ASN A 29 1.93 -2.04 -0.85
C ASN A 29 2.45 -2.33 -2.26
N MET A 30 2.04 -3.45 -2.87
CA MET A 30 2.43 -3.79 -4.24
C MET A 30 1.96 -2.75 -5.25
N ALA A 31 0.71 -2.32 -5.13
CA ALA A 31 0.12 -1.33 -6.03
C ALA A 31 0.83 0.02 -5.93
N GLU A 32 1.12 0.48 -4.72
CA GLU A 32 1.82 1.75 -4.52
C GLU A 32 3.25 1.70 -5.07
N VAL A 33 3.95 0.59 -4.92
CA VAL A 33 5.28 0.42 -5.52
C VAL A 33 5.21 0.46 -7.05
N GLU A 34 4.29 -0.27 -7.67
CA GLU A 34 4.15 -0.28 -9.13
C GLU A 34 3.74 1.08 -9.70
N MET A 35 2.74 1.73 -9.10
CA MET A 35 2.31 3.05 -9.52
C MET A 35 3.41 4.09 -9.30
N GLY A 36 4.16 3.98 -8.20
CA GLY A 36 5.30 4.85 -7.92
C GLY A 36 6.40 4.72 -8.97
N LYS A 37 6.73 3.51 -9.37
CA LYS A 37 7.70 3.26 -10.46
C LYS A 37 7.21 3.85 -11.78
N MET A 38 5.94 3.72 -12.07
CA MET A 38 5.33 4.33 -13.26
C MET A 38 5.45 5.85 -13.22
N ALA A 39 5.19 6.46 -12.05
CA ALA A 39 5.33 7.91 -11.88
C ALA A 39 6.77 8.38 -12.06
N GLN A 40 7.76 7.63 -11.58
CA GLN A 40 9.16 7.92 -11.82
C GLN A 40 9.51 7.95 -13.32
N SER A 41 8.89 7.05 -14.09
CA SER A 41 9.13 6.95 -15.53
C SER A 41 8.38 8.02 -16.33
N LYS A 42 7.15 8.33 -15.96
CA LYS A 42 6.22 9.13 -16.78
C LYS A 42 6.11 10.59 -16.36
N SER A 43 6.26 10.90 -15.08
CA SER A 43 6.12 12.28 -14.60
C SER A 43 7.36 13.08 -14.86
N GLN A 44 7.19 14.35 -15.23
CA GLN A 44 8.26 15.35 -15.33
C GLN A 44 8.18 16.34 -14.17
N ASN A 45 7.20 16.21 -13.30
CA ASN A 45 7.05 17.08 -12.13
C ASN A 45 7.95 16.57 -10.99
N PRO A 46 8.94 17.39 -10.56
CA PRO A 46 9.87 16.95 -9.51
C PRO A 46 9.19 16.58 -8.19
N GLU A 47 8.12 17.29 -7.82
CA GLU A 47 7.39 17.00 -6.57
C GLU A 47 6.68 15.64 -6.65
N VAL A 48 6.06 15.34 -7.80
CA VAL A 48 5.43 14.03 -8.04
C VAL A 48 6.46 12.92 -8.01
N LYS A 49 7.62 13.12 -8.63
CA LYS A 49 8.72 12.14 -8.61
C LYS A 49 9.25 11.90 -7.20
N THR A 50 9.42 12.96 -6.41
CA THR A 50 9.86 12.84 -5.01
C THR A 50 8.83 12.06 -4.18
N PHE A 51 7.55 12.39 -4.33
CA PHE A 51 6.47 11.65 -3.68
C PHE A 51 6.48 10.17 -4.09
N ALA A 52 6.59 9.91 -5.39
CA ALA A 52 6.63 8.55 -5.93
C ALA A 52 7.80 7.73 -5.37
N GLN A 53 8.98 8.35 -5.25
CA GLN A 53 10.13 7.67 -4.65
C GLN A 53 9.87 7.30 -3.20
N GLN A 54 9.26 8.19 -2.44
CA GLN A 54 8.87 7.90 -1.06
C GLN A 54 7.87 6.74 -0.99
N MET A 55 6.92 6.69 -1.94
CA MET A 55 5.96 5.56 -2.02
C MET A 55 6.67 4.24 -2.30
N ILE A 56 7.62 4.24 -3.23
CA ILE A 56 8.41 3.05 -3.56
C ILE A 56 9.17 2.56 -2.33
N ASP A 57 9.84 3.45 -1.64
CA ASP A 57 10.68 3.10 -0.49
C ASP A 57 9.85 2.61 0.69
N ASP A 58 8.84 3.37 1.09
CA ASP A 58 8.03 3.07 2.29
C ASP A 58 7.11 1.87 2.08
N HIS A 59 6.46 1.78 0.92
CA HIS A 59 5.59 0.65 0.59
C HIS A 59 6.38 -0.61 0.23
N GLY A 60 7.58 -0.47 -0.32
CA GLY A 60 8.50 -1.58 -0.50
C GLY A 60 8.92 -2.20 0.83
N LYS A 61 9.24 -1.37 1.81
CA LYS A 61 9.52 -1.80 3.17
C LYS A 61 8.29 -2.44 3.82
N GLY A 62 7.13 -1.82 3.67
CA GLY A 62 5.86 -2.35 4.18
C GLY A 62 5.53 -3.72 3.59
N LEU A 63 5.76 -3.90 2.30
CA LEU A 63 5.57 -5.19 1.64
C LEU A 63 6.49 -6.26 2.21
N THR A 64 7.75 -5.96 2.44
CA THR A 64 8.70 -6.89 3.06
C THR A 64 8.22 -7.32 4.45
N GLU A 65 7.69 -6.41 5.23
CA GLU A 65 7.15 -6.73 6.57
C GLU A 65 5.92 -7.63 6.48
N VAL A 66 5.01 -7.36 5.54
CA VAL A 66 3.83 -8.20 5.30
C VAL A 66 4.25 -9.60 4.83
N GLN A 67 5.22 -9.67 3.93
CA GLN A 67 5.77 -10.94 3.44
C GLN A 67 6.36 -11.78 4.57
N ALA A 68 7.09 -11.16 5.50
CA ALA A 68 7.66 -11.86 6.64
C ALA A 68 6.59 -12.47 7.55
N VAL A 69 5.53 -11.73 7.82
CA VAL A 69 4.39 -12.24 8.62
C VAL A 69 3.66 -13.35 7.87
N ALA A 70 3.39 -13.16 6.58
CA ALA A 70 2.74 -14.18 5.75
C ALA A 70 3.53 -15.48 5.73
N GLN A 71 4.84 -15.40 5.56
CA GLN A 71 5.74 -16.56 5.56
C GLN A 71 5.68 -17.28 6.92
N ALA A 72 5.77 -16.55 8.03
CA ALA A 72 5.69 -17.11 9.37
C ALA A 72 4.34 -17.79 9.64
N LYS A 73 3.27 -17.32 9.01
CA LYS A 73 1.90 -17.90 9.17
C LYS A 73 1.56 -18.95 8.10
N GLY A 74 2.47 -19.25 7.19
CA GLY A 74 2.22 -20.21 6.11
C GLY A 74 1.23 -19.72 5.05
N ILE A 75 1.12 -18.42 4.88
CA ILE A 75 0.21 -17.79 3.91
C ILE A 75 0.99 -17.46 2.63
N THR A 76 0.46 -17.91 1.49
CA THR A 76 1.01 -17.55 0.17
C THR A 76 0.37 -16.25 -0.29
N LEU A 77 1.20 -15.22 -0.48
CA LEU A 77 0.75 -13.95 -1.01
C LEU A 77 0.65 -14.00 -2.53
N PRO A 78 -0.26 -13.20 -3.13
CA PRO A 78 -0.29 -13.04 -4.58
C PRO A 78 1.01 -12.38 -5.06
N THR A 79 1.46 -12.78 -6.24
CA THR A 79 2.65 -12.21 -6.91
C THR A 79 2.31 -11.14 -7.91
N GLU A 80 1.02 -10.97 -8.20
CA GLU A 80 0.50 -9.98 -9.14
C GLU A 80 -0.59 -9.15 -8.48
N LEU A 81 -0.83 -7.96 -9.02
CA LEU A 81 -1.94 -7.13 -8.62
C LEU A 81 -3.27 -7.83 -8.92
N ASP A 82 -4.28 -7.56 -8.10
CA ASP A 82 -5.66 -8.01 -8.36
C ASP A 82 -6.27 -7.23 -9.54
N ALA A 83 -7.46 -7.62 -9.96
CA ALA A 83 -8.14 -7.02 -11.11
C ALA A 83 -8.37 -5.52 -10.94
N LYS A 84 -8.75 -5.08 -9.74
CA LYS A 84 -8.98 -3.65 -9.42
C LYS A 84 -7.70 -2.84 -9.61
N HIS A 85 -6.60 -3.30 -9.02
CA HIS A 85 -5.32 -2.59 -9.09
C HIS A 85 -4.67 -2.68 -10.47
N LYS A 86 -4.83 -3.80 -11.17
CA LYS A 86 -4.43 -3.90 -12.59
C LYS A 86 -5.16 -2.88 -13.46
N ALA A 87 -6.46 -2.70 -13.24
CA ALA A 87 -7.25 -1.70 -13.97
C ALA A 87 -6.78 -0.27 -13.67
N MET A 88 -6.46 0.02 -12.43
CA MET A 88 -5.90 1.32 -12.02
C MET A 88 -4.56 1.59 -12.71
N ALA A 89 -3.66 0.62 -12.68
CA ALA A 89 -2.36 0.73 -13.34
C ALA A 89 -2.50 0.90 -14.86
N ALA A 90 -3.40 0.15 -15.49
CA ALA A 90 -3.69 0.25 -16.93
C ALA A 90 -4.22 1.64 -17.31
N LYS A 91 -5.10 2.21 -16.48
CA LYS A 91 -5.61 3.56 -16.68
C LYS A 91 -4.48 4.60 -16.62
N LEU A 92 -3.63 4.51 -15.62
CA LEU A 92 -2.47 5.41 -15.47
C LEU A 92 -1.50 5.28 -16.65
N ALA A 93 -1.26 4.07 -17.13
CA ALA A 93 -0.33 3.82 -18.22
C ALA A 93 -0.73 4.53 -19.53
N LYS A 94 -2.01 4.83 -19.71
CA LYS A 94 -2.53 5.54 -20.89
C LYS A 94 -2.42 7.06 -20.79
N LEU A 95 -2.11 7.59 -19.63
CA LEU A 95 -2.04 9.03 -19.37
C LEU A 95 -0.60 9.52 -19.43
N ASP A 96 -0.42 10.79 -19.77
CA ASP A 96 0.86 11.47 -19.82
C ASP A 96 0.72 12.90 -19.27
N GLY A 97 1.86 13.52 -18.95
CA GLY A 97 1.92 14.92 -18.52
C GLY A 97 1.08 15.21 -17.27
N ASP A 98 0.41 16.34 -17.27
CA ASP A 98 -0.39 16.78 -16.14
C ASP A 98 -1.58 15.88 -15.83
N LYS A 99 -2.15 15.25 -16.86
CA LYS A 99 -3.25 14.28 -16.67
C LYS A 99 -2.79 13.06 -15.90
N PHE A 100 -1.59 12.55 -16.23
CA PHE A 100 -0.98 11.46 -15.47
C PHE A 100 -0.75 11.89 -14.02
N ASP A 101 -0.11 13.04 -13.81
CA ASP A 101 0.23 13.52 -12.48
C ASP A 101 -1.01 13.67 -11.59
N ARG A 102 -2.08 14.27 -12.11
CA ARG A 102 -3.33 14.43 -11.36
C ARG A 102 -3.97 13.09 -11.01
N GLU A 103 -4.03 12.18 -11.97
CA GLU A 103 -4.64 10.87 -11.71
C GLU A 103 -3.80 10.03 -10.76
N TYR A 104 -2.47 10.06 -10.92
CA TYR A 104 -1.56 9.39 -9.99
C TYR A 104 -1.71 9.92 -8.57
N MET A 105 -1.72 11.24 -8.37
CA MET A 105 -1.88 11.84 -7.05
C MET A 105 -3.26 11.58 -6.45
N LYS A 106 -4.28 11.36 -7.28
CA LYS A 106 -5.61 10.94 -6.82
C LYS A 106 -5.64 9.47 -6.44
N MET A 107 -5.17 8.58 -7.30
CA MET A 107 -5.22 7.12 -7.09
C MET A 107 -4.19 6.65 -6.07
N GLY A 108 -2.95 7.08 -6.21
CA GLY A 108 -1.83 6.68 -5.35
C GLY A 108 -1.52 7.67 -4.24
N GLY A 109 -2.18 8.82 -4.24
CA GLY A 109 -2.00 9.85 -3.24
C GLY A 109 -3.21 9.99 -2.32
N THR A 110 -4.07 10.98 -2.58
CA THR A 110 -5.17 11.32 -1.66
C THR A 110 -6.21 10.20 -1.53
N GLY A 111 -6.85 9.81 -2.62
CA GLY A 111 -7.92 8.80 -2.58
C GLY A 111 -7.41 7.43 -2.15
N GLY A 112 -6.29 7.00 -2.71
CA GLY A 112 -5.68 5.71 -2.39
C GLY A 112 -5.28 5.60 -0.92
N HIS A 113 -4.69 6.64 -0.35
CA HIS A 113 -4.29 6.65 1.06
C HIS A 113 -5.48 6.76 2.01
N LYS A 114 -6.56 7.45 1.64
CA LYS A 114 -7.80 7.44 2.42
C LYS A 114 -8.40 6.03 2.50
N GLU A 115 -8.46 5.33 1.37
CA GLU A 115 -8.93 3.94 1.33
C GLU A 115 -8.01 3.01 2.13
N ALA A 116 -6.70 3.17 1.99
CA ALA A 116 -5.72 2.39 2.75
C ALA A 116 -5.88 2.62 4.25
N LEU A 117 -6.08 3.86 4.68
CA LEU A 117 -6.26 4.19 6.08
C LEU A 117 -7.54 3.56 6.65
N ALA A 118 -8.64 3.60 5.90
CA ALA A 118 -9.88 2.93 6.29
C ALA A 118 -9.70 1.42 6.43
N MET A 119 -8.97 0.80 5.50
CA MET A 119 -8.62 -0.62 5.55
C MET A 119 -7.78 -0.94 6.79
N LEU A 120 -6.75 -0.15 7.07
CA LEU A 120 -5.87 -0.35 8.22
C LEU A 120 -6.61 -0.19 9.55
N ASN A 121 -7.50 0.79 9.66
CA ASN A 121 -8.34 0.98 10.84
C ASN A 121 -9.25 -0.24 11.07
N LYS A 122 -9.84 -0.75 10.01
CA LYS A 122 -10.67 -1.96 10.09
C LYS A 122 -9.85 -3.18 10.50
N ASN A 123 -8.67 -3.35 9.92
CA ASN A 123 -7.80 -4.48 10.24
C ASN A 123 -7.28 -4.40 11.68
N GLU A 124 -6.90 -3.23 12.14
CA GLU A 124 -6.48 -3.02 13.53
C GLU A 124 -7.59 -3.38 14.51
N LYS A 125 -8.82 -2.98 14.20
CA LYS A 125 -9.98 -3.24 15.05
C LYS A 125 -10.40 -4.70 15.04
N ASN A 126 -10.40 -5.36 13.90
CA ASN A 126 -11.04 -6.66 13.68
C ASN A 126 -10.07 -7.84 13.63
N ALA A 127 -8.78 -7.62 13.44
CA ALA A 127 -7.81 -8.70 13.39
C ALA A 127 -7.74 -9.43 14.74
N LYS A 128 -7.74 -10.76 14.67
CA LYS A 128 -7.60 -11.61 15.85
C LYS A 128 -6.17 -12.00 16.11
N ASP A 129 -5.37 -12.14 15.04
CA ASP A 129 -3.96 -12.44 15.13
C ASP A 129 -3.18 -11.18 15.51
N ALA A 130 -2.32 -11.29 16.54
CA ALA A 130 -1.57 -10.16 17.06
C ALA A 130 -0.58 -9.58 16.03
N ASP A 131 0.02 -10.43 15.19
CA ASP A 131 0.98 -9.99 14.17
C ASP A 131 0.29 -9.24 13.04
N VAL A 132 -0.88 -9.70 12.63
CA VAL A 132 -1.73 -9.01 11.63
C VAL A 132 -2.16 -7.65 12.14
N LYS A 133 -2.64 -7.60 13.37
CA LYS A 133 -3.00 -6.35 14.05
C LYS A 133 -1.80 -5.39 14.13
N GLY A 134 -0.64 -5.92 14.50
CA GLY A 134 0.61 -5.17 14.58
C GLY A 134 1.04 -4.56 13.26
N LEU A 135 0.88 -5.28 12.14
CA LEU A 135 1.13 -4.73 10.81
C LEU A 135 0.26 -3.52 10.52
N ALA A 136 -1.04 -3.62 10.79
CA ALA A 136 -1.98 -2.51 10.56
C ALA A 136 -1.61 -1.31 11.42
N THR A 137 -1.35 -1.52 12.70
CA THR A 137 -0.96 -0.46 13.64
C THR A 137 0.32 0.26 13.18
N LYS A 138 1.31 -0.52 12.70
CA LYS A 138 2.60 0.02 12.26
C LYS A 138 2.50 0.81 10.96
N MET A 139 1.65 0.38 10.04
CA MET A 139 1.48 1.04 8.73
C MET A 139 0.72 2.37 8.82
N LYS A 140 -0.17 2.52 9.79
CA LYS A 140 -1.04 3.69 9.90
C LYS A 140 -0.30 5.03 9.91
N PRO A 141 0.71 5.26 10.77
CA PRO A 141 1.42 6.55 10.79
C PRO A 141 2.05 6.91 9.45
N THR A 142 2.63 5.93 8.77
CA THR A 142 3.25 6.11 7.45
C THR A 142 2.20 6.53 6.42
N VAL A 143 1.07 5.84 6.38
CA VAL A 143 -0.04 6.16 5.47
C VAL A 143 -0.62 7.55 5.76
N GLU A 144 -0.76 7.90 7.04
CA GLU A 144 -1.21 9.24 7.43
C GLU A 144 -0.24 10.34 6.96
N GLN A 145 1.06 10.13 7.08
CA GLN A 145 2.07 11.06 6.59
C GLN A 145 2.00 11.22 5.08
N HIS A 146 1.86 10.11 4.35
CA HIS A 146 1.70 10.13 2.90
C HIS A 146 0.45 10.89 2.47
N LEU A 147 -0.66 10.68 3.17
CA LEU A 147 -1.91 11.39 2.89
C LEU A 147 -1.75 12.89 3.08
N LYS A 148 -1.14 13.33 4.17
CA LYS A 148 -0.88 14.75 4.41
C LYS A 148 0.00 15.35 3.32
N ALA A 149 1.07 14.66 2.94
CA ALA A 149 1.96 15.11 1.88
C ALA A 149 1.21 15.25 0.53
N ALA A 150 0.39 14.25 0.20
CA ALA A 150 -0.40 14.26 -1.02
C ALA A 150 -1.43 15.41 -1.04
N GLU A 151 -2.11 15.65 0.08
CA GLU A 151 -3.12 16.72 0.19
C GLU A 151 -2.52 18.11 0.01
N GLN A 152 -1.26 18.29 0.32
CA GLN A 152 -0.57 19.58 0.18
C GLN A 152 -0.01 19.81 -1.22
N MET A 153 0.04 18.79 -2.07
CA MET A 153 0.61 18.91 -3.42
C MET A 153 -0.39 19.52 -4.39
N PRO A 154 0.02 20.54 -5.19
CA PRO A 154 -0.87 21.18 -6.18
C PRO A 154 -1.46 20.21 -7.19
N ALA A 155 -0.71 19.20 -7.61
CA ALA A 155 -1.15 18.18 -8.57
C ALA A 155 -2.34 17.37 -8.07
N ALA A 156 -2.55 17.25 -6.75
CA ALA A 156 -3.66 16.53 -6.15
C ALA A 156 -4.93 17.38 -5.99
N LYS A 157 -4.84 18.70 -6.18
CA LYS A 157 -5.98 19.62 -5.95
C LYS A 157 -6.80 19.77 -7.23
N PRO A 158 -8.14 19.59 -7.17
CA PRO A 158 -8.98 19.84 -8.33
C PRO A 158 -8.94 21.33 -8.72
N GLY A 159 -8.85 21.62 -10.02
CA GLY A 159 -9.00 22.97 -10.56
C GLY A 159 -7.76 23.84 -10.61
N THR A 160 -6.58 23.36 -10.25
CA THR A 160 -5.34 24.07 -10.60
C THR A 160 -4.92 23.69 -12.02
N THR A 161 -5.69 24.14 -12.98
CA THR A 161 -5.13 24.35 -14.31
C THR A 161 -4.18 25.53 -14.17
N SER A 162 -2.91 25.27 -13.97
CA SER A 162 -1.92 26.26 -14.30
C SER A 162 -2.03 26.44 -15.82
N GLY A 163 -2.84 27.35 -16.25
CA GLY A 163 -2.85 27.78 -17.62
C GLY A 163 -1.48 28.35 -17.93
N LYS A 164 -0.80 27.69 -18.76
CA LYS A 164 0.25 28.04 -19.72
C LYS A 164 1.15 26.90 -19.94
#